data_1eb7667c7f6f1125b5414089f1d6197b
#
_entry.id   1eb7667c7f6f1125b5414089f1d6197b
#
_cell.length_a   1.000
_cell.length_b   1.000
_cell.length_c   1.000
_cell.angle_alpha   90.00
_cell.angle_beta   90.00
_cell.angle_gamma   90.00
#
_symmetry.space_group_name_H-M   'P 1'
#
loop_
_entity.id
_entity.type
_entity.pdbx_description
1 polymer ?
#
loop_
_entity_poly.entity_id
_entity_poly.type
_entity_poly.pdbx_seq_one_letter_code
_entity_poly.pdbx_strand_id
1 'polypeptide(L)'
;MPLSSADFTEHPSVRSALDRMHEYLDKQPNWSVSDVVDTPADGQRPHQYVDLVMEGGGMLGIALVGYVYALEQAGIRFLRLGGTSAGSINALLMAAAGPRQEPSTNWIIEQLANQNFYDFVDGDDDAKDFTADLLRPTDTRQGLGGLLHGLSGKAKLVADGLQVIDNLRDDKGLHHGDVFRQWLQRLLNQKGINSINKLVALRRQVPAQGLVRRADPTYGRPEATPYIPADLGRIAIVTADVTTQTKVVFPEMAPLYWQDWKAIHPAELVRASMSVPLFFEPYMVSFLPGRNSSDAHNPYAAAWDALGYTGEIPECVYFVDGGIVSNFPIDLFHDNTQVPSAPTFGIKLGTDRAAARPTGTLPQYLGAIFDAARTQYDFDFIRRNSDYRHLVHCLNVDGFNWLDFQMSDKQKVDLFAVGVRGAVQFLLNFDWQGYKKLRAAKVEMVKQAQTLDAEKARLHETPVVDLEWPGGMKPAYMKAQDGVMAHI
;
A
#
# COMPACT_ATOMS: atom_id res chain seq x y z
N MET A 1 -1.10 3.43 33.15
CA MET A 1 -2.50 3.17 32.67
C MET A 1 -2.35 2.59 31.29
N PRO A 2 -3.21 1.69 30.85
CA PRO A 2 -3.17 1.23 29.46
C PRO A 2 -3.39 2.41 28.51
N LEU A 3 -2.77 2.37 27.33
CA LEU A 3 -2.89 3.37 26.29
C LEU A 3 -4.36 3.44 25.81
N SER A 4 -4.85 4.64 25.56
CA SER A 4 -6.23 4.88 25.09
C SER A 4 -6.22 5.69 23.79
N SER A 5 -7.35 5.71 23.07
CA SER A 5 -7.49 6.54 21.86
C SER A 5 -7.27 8.03 22.16
N ALA A 6 -7.64 8.49 23.35
CA ALA A 6 -7.45 9.88 23.77
C ALA A 6 -5.97 10.27 23.87
N ASP A 7 -5.08 9.33 24.25
CA ASP A 7 -3.64 9.60 24.31
C ASP A 7 -3.07 9.99 22.94
N PHE A 8 -3.64 9.47 21.86
CA PHE A 8 -3.30 9.82 20.48
C PHE A 8 -3.96 11.12 20.04
N THR A 9 -5.30 11.20 20.13
CA THR A 9 -6.09 12.28 19.53
C THR A 9 -6.02 13.58 20.32
N GLU A 10 -5.82 13.48 21.64
CA GLU A 10 -5.74 14.63 22.54
C GLU A 10 -4.29 15.10 22.81
N HIS A 11 -3.32 14.44 22.20
CA HIS A 11 -1.92 14.85 22.33
C HIS A 11 -1.74 16.30 21.90
N PRO A 12 -1.03 17.15 22.69
CA PRO A 12 -0.94 18.60 22.44
C PRO A 12 -0.51 18.98 21.02
N SER A 13 0.46 18.24 20.43
CA SER A 13 0.92 18.52 19.07
C SER A 13 -0.10 18.09 18.01
N VAL A 14 -0.95 17.09 18.29
CA VAL A 14 -2.05 16.67 17.41
C VAL A 14 -3.13 17.75 17.40
N ARG A 15 -3.60 18.17 18.58
CA ARG A 15 -4.60 19.25 18.71
C ARG A 15 -4.13 20.52 18.04
N SER A 16 -2.93 21.01 18.36
CA SER A 16 -2.39 22.23 17.77
C SER A 16 -2.30 22.16 16.24
N ALA A 17 -1.95 21.00 15.68
CA ALA A 17 -1.89 20.82 14.24
C ALA A 17 -3.30 20.87 13.62
N LEU A 18 -4.28 20.19 14.23
CA LEU A 18 -5.67 20.19 13.76
C LEU A 18 -6.33 21.57 13.89
N ASP A 19 -6.12 22.26 14.98
CA ASP A 19 -6.64 23.65 15.19
C ASP A 19 -6.14 24.56 14.07
N ARG A 20 -4.84 24.52 13.76
CA ARG A 20 -4.26 25.26 12.63
C ARG A 20 -4.89 24.90 11.29
N MET A 21 -5.17 23.61 11.06
CA MET A 21 -5.81 23.16 9.83
C MET A 21 -7.25 23.69 9.75
N HIS A 22 -8.04 23.56 10.81
CA HIS A 22 -9.43 24.04 10.85
C HIS A 22 -9.49 25.56 10.66
N GLU A 23 -8.64 26.32 11.34
CA GLU A 23 -8.52 27.76 11.14
C GLU A 23 -8.23 28.13 9.67
N TYR A 24 -7.35 27.39 9.03
CA TYR A 24 -7.04 27.60 7.60
C TYR A 24 -8.25 27.29 6.72
N LEU A 25 -8.90 26.13 6.93
CA LEU A 25 -10.06 25.70 6.15
C LEU A 25 -11.25 26.66 6.30
N ASP A 26 -11.45 27.24 7.49
CA ASP A 26 -12.53 28.21 7.75
C ASP A 26 -12.31 29.52 7.02
N LYS A 27 -11.05 29.92 6.83
CA LYS A 27 -10.67 31.10 6.04
C LYS A 27 -10.71 30.87 4.53
N GLN A 28 -10.87 29.61 4.07
CA GLN A 28 -10.83 29.20 2.67
C GLN A 28 -12.12 28.49 2.26
N PRO A 29 -13.26 29.20 2.08
CA PRO A 29 -14.55 28.58 1.78
C PRO A 29 -14.56 27.77 0.48
N ASN A 30 -13.68 28.11 -0.47
CA ASN A 30 -13.53 27.43 -1.76
C ASN A 30 -12.39 26.42 -1.79
N TRP A 31 -11.81 26.08 -0.62
CA TRP A 31 -10.76 25.07 -0.57
C TRP A 31 -11.23 23.73 -1.12
N SER A 32 -10.45 23.15 -2.01
CA SER A 32 -10.77 21.89 -2.64
C SER A 32 -9.52 21.06 -2.92
N VAL A 33 -9.60 19.78 -2.63
CA VAL A 33 -8.57 18.78 -2.98
C VAL A 33 -9.05 17.79 -4.04
N SER A 34 -10.34 17.82 -4.40
CA SER A 34 -10.95 16.86 -5.33
C SER A 34 -12.19 17.47 -5.99
N ASP A 35 -12.49 17.04 -7.21
CA ASP A 35 -13.77 17.34 -7.87
C ASP A 35 -14.86 16.31 -7.50
N VAL A 36 -14.51 15.22 -6.80
CA VAL A 36 -15.45 14.18 -6.37
C VAL A 36 -15.89 14.44 -4.93
N VAL A 37 -17.20 14.57 -4.74
CA VAL A 37 -17.81 14.89 -3.44
C VAL A 37 -19.05 14.03 -3.21
N ASP A 38 -19.47 13.87 -1.94
CA ASP A 38 -20.82 13.43 -1.61
C ASP A 38 -21.79 14.63 -1.53
N THR A 39 -23.06 14.31 -1.38
CA THR A 39 -24.11 15.31 -1.14
C THR A 39 -24.62 15.07 0.27
N PRO A 40 -24.10 15.78 1.28
CA PRO A 40 -24.55 15.58 2.66
C PRO A 40 -26.01 16.04 2.86
N ALA A 41 -26.68 15.47 3.85
CA ALA A 41 -27.95 15.99 4.33
C ALA A 41 -27.71 17.34 5.05
N ASP A 42 -28.61 18.29 4.81
CA ASP A 42 -28.80 19.55 5.55
C ASP A 42 -27.56 20.27 6.08
N GLY A 43 -26.94 21.07 5.21
CA GLY A 43 -26.01 22.15 5.61
C GLY A 43 -24.61 21.73 6.07
N GLN A 44 -24.29 20.44 6.04
CA GLN A 44 -22.93 19.97 6.29
C GLN A 44 -22.03 20.23 5.09
N ARG A 45 -20.74 20.45 5.32
CA ARG A 45 -19.76 20.53 4.23
C ARG A 45 -19.66 19.13 3.57
N PRO A 46 -19.68 19.06 2.22
CA PRO A 46 -19.47 17.78 1.52
C PRO A 46 -18.11 17.19 1.83
N HIS A 47 -18.04 15.88 2.03
CA HIS A 47 -16.74 15.21 2.01
C HIS A 47 -16.16 15.26 0.60
N GLN A 48 -14.84 15.33 0.53
CA GLN A 48 -14.06 15.30 -0.70
C GLN A 48 -13.36 13.95 -0.81
N TYR A 49 -13.43 13.32 -1.98
CA TYR A 49 -12.95 11.97 -2.16
C TYR A 49 -11.66 11.93 -2.97
N VAL A 50 -10.68 11.20 -2.47
CA VAL A 50 -9.36 10.99 -3.10
C VAL A 50 -9.03 9.50 -3.14
N ASP A 51 -8.04 9.12 -3.94
CA ASP A 51 -7.37 7.82 -3.79
C ASP A 51 -6.21 7.96 -2.83
N LEU A 52 -5.84 6.86 -2.17
CA LEU A 52 -4.75 6.85 -1.21
C LEU A 52 -3.83 5.66 -1.43
N VAL A 53 -2.53 5.92 -1.50
CA VAL A 53 -1.48 4.91 -1.56
C VAL A 53 -0.50 5.13 -0.41
N MET A 54 -0.20 4.05 0.31
CA MET A 54 0.61 4.07 1.53
C MET A 54 1.82 3.16 1.40
N GLU A 55 2.99 3.70 1.77
CA GLU A 55 4.27 2.98 1.73
C GLU A 55 4.35 1.89 2.80
N GLY A 56 5.16 0.85 2.53
CA GLY A 56 5.56 -0.16 3.52
C GLY A 56 6.60 0.37 4.48
N GLY A 57 6.56 -0.07 5.75
CA GLY A 57 7.50 0.41 6.75
C GLY A 57 7.30 -0.13 8.17
N GLY A 58 6.76 -1.32 8.34
CA GLY A 58 6.61 -1.98 9.65
C GLY A 58 5.91 -1.09 10.68
N MET A 59 6.50 -0.93 11.85
CA MET A 59 5.96 -0.14 12.96
C MET A 59 5.75 1.34 12.61
N LEU A 60 6.45 1.88 11.61
CA LEU A 60 6.24 3.25 11.14
C LEU A 60 4.82 3.44 10.55
N GLY A 61 4.10 2.36 10.28
CA GLY A 61 2.69 2.38 9.87
C GLY A 61 1.76 3.13 10.83
N ILE A 62 2.15 3.33 12.09
CA ILE A 62 1.42 4.17 13.05
C ILE A 62 1.35 5.63 12.57
N ALA A 63 2.41 6.15 11.94
CA ALA A 63 2.39 7.49 11.34
C ALA A 63 1.39 7.59 10.17
N LEU A 64 1.19 6.50 9.40
CA LEU A 64 0.18 6.45 8.35
C LEU A 64 -1.23 6.65 8.94
N VAL A 65 -1.53 5.99 10.08
CA VAL A 65 -2.82 6.18 10.78
C VAL A 65 -3.00 7.64 11.20
N GLY A 66 -1.97 8.27 11.78
CA GLY A 66 -2.02 9.68 12.16
C GLY A 66 -2.25 10.61 10.96
N TYR A 67 -1.63 10.30 9.83
CA TYR A 67 -1.83 11.06 8.59
C TYR A 67 -3.27 10.94 8.08
N VAL A 68 -3.79 9.72 7.99
CA VAL A 68 -5.16 9.45 7.57
C VAL A 68 -6.16 10.11 8.52
N TYR A 69 -5.90 10.06 9.84
CA TYR A 69 -6.74 10.73 10.83
C TYR A 69 -6.91 12.22 10.52
N ALA A 70 -5.82 12.93 10.24
CA ALA A 70 -5.89 14.35 9.89
C ALA A 70 -6.61 14.59 8.54
N LEU A 71 -6.43 13.72 7.53
CA LEU A 71 -7.21 13.79 6.29
C LEU A 71 -8.72 13.65 6.56
N GLU A 72 -9.11 12.69 7.39
CA GLU A 72 -10.51 12.47 7.76
C GLU A 72 -11.10 13.65 8.55
N GLN A 73 -10.30 14.29 9.45
CA GLN A 73 -10.69 15.51 10.17
C GLN A 73 -10.85 16.72 9.23
N ALA A 74 -10.15 16.74 8.09
CA ALA A 74 -10.34 17.74 7.04
C ALA A 74 -11.57 17.46 6.14
N GLY A 75 -12.35 16.42 6.42
CA GLY A 75 -13.51 16.02 5.59
C GLY A 75 -13.12 15.25 4.33
N ILE A 76 -11.91 14.68 4.27
CA ILE A 76 -11.47 13.86 3.14
C ILE A 76 -11.88 12.40 3.37
N ARG A 77 -12.29 11.71 2.31
CA ARG A 77 -12.67 10.29 2.27
C ARG A 77 -12.01 9.59 1.08
N PHE A 78 -12.11 8.25 1.01
CA PHE A 78 -11.26 7.47 0.10
C PHE A 78 -12.09 6.65 -0.88
N LEU A 79 -11.84 6.86 -2.18
CA LEU A 79 -12.41 6.09 -3.28
C LEU A 79 -11.73 4.73 -3.37
N ARG A 80 -10.41 4.74 -3.55
CA ARG A 80 -9.53 3.60 -3.73
C ARG A 80 -8.42 3.63 -2.70
N LEU A 81 -7.98 2.44 -2.25
CA LEU A 81 -6.96 2.30 -1.22
C LEU A 81 -5.89 1.32 -1.68
N GLY A 82 -4.64 1.69 -1.57
CA GLY A 82 -3.52 0.84 -1.92
C GLY A 82 -2.34 0.95 -0.97
N GLY A 83 -1.54 -0.10 -0.93
CA GLY A 83 -0.32 -0.09 -0.13
C GLY A 83 0.43 -1.41 -0.13
N THR A 84 1.60 -1.36 0.48
CA THR A 84 2.51 -2.48 0.66
C THR A 84 2.81 -2.65 2.14
N SER A 85 2.95 -3.88 2.64
CA SER A 85 3.36 -4.16 4.03
C SER A 85 2.50 -3.36 5.04
N ALA A 86 3.10 -2.50 5.87
CA ALA A 86 2.37 -1.62 6.80
C ALA A 86 1.30 -0.77 6.09
N GLY A 87 1.56 -0.28 4.87
CA GLY A 87 0.58 0.41 4.05
C GLY A 87 -0.60 -0.49 3.65
N SER A 88 -0.36 -1.77 3.38
CA SER A 88 -1.40 -2.75 3.07
C SER A 88 -2.28 -3.07 4.29
N ILE A 89 -1.68 -3.13 5.50
CA ILE A 89 -2.42 -3.29 6.76
C ILE A 89 -3.39 -2.13 6.94
N ASN A 90 -2.89 -0.89 6.82
CA ASN A 90 -3.71 0.31 6.95
C ASN A 90 -4.82 0.34 5.87
N ALA A 91 -4.49 0.07 4.61
CA ALA A 91 -5.46 0.04 3.52
C ALA A 91 -6.60 -0.97 3.78
N LEU A 92 -6.27 -2.17 4.27
CA LEU A 92 -7.27 -3.19 4.59
C LEU A 92 -8.13 -2.81 5.79
N LEU A 93 -7.53 -2.31 6.88
CA LEU A 93 -8.28 -1.86 8.05
C LEU A 93 -9.22 -0.71 7.71
N MET A 94 -8.75 0.30 6.96
CA MET A 94 -9.59 1.39 6.47
C MET A 94 -10.74 0.88 5.58
N ALA A 95 -10.44 -0.09 4.71
CA ALA A 95 -11.43 -0.67 3.81
C ALA A 95 -12.54 -1.45 4.53
N ALA A 96 -12.22 -2.06 5.68
CA ALA A 96 -13.12 -2.88 6.46
C ALA A 96 -13.83 -2.13 7.60
N ALA A 97 -13.37 -0.93 7.95
CA ALA A 97 -13.86 -0.19 9.11
C ALA A 97 -15.37 0.10 9.05
N GLY A 98 -15.88 0.39 7.84
CA GLY A 98 -17.31 0.71 7.63
C GLY A 98 -17.56 1.36 6.26
N PRO A 99 -18.74 1.97 6.11
CA PRO A 99 -19.09 2.72 4.90
C PRO A 99 -18.10 3.84 4.61
N ARG A 100 -17.83 4.10 3.32
CA ARG A 100 -16.77 5.05 2.88
C ARG A 100 -16.95 6.50 3.34
N GLN A 101 -18.15 6.92 3.66
CA GLN A 101 -18.44 8.28 4.17
C GLN A 101 -18.08 8.44 5.64
N GLU A 102 -17.93 7.34 6.38
CA GLU A 102 -17.57 7.36 7.80
C GLU A 102 -16.05 7.39 7.98
N PRO A 103 -15.54 8.04 9.03
CA PRO A 103 -14.11 8.00 9.33
C PRO A 103 -13.71 6.60 9.81
N SER A 104 -12.61 6.08 9.28
CA SER A 104 -12.08 4.75 9.61
C SER A 104 -11.13 4.78 10.81
N THR A 105 -10.45 5.91 11.02
CA THR A 105 -9.32 6.00 11.94
C THR A 105 -9.72 5.93 13.41
N ASN A 106 -10.92 6.34 13.79
CA ASN A 106 -11.36 6.21 15.17
C ASN A 106 -11.30 4.76 15.66
N TRP A 107 -11.81 3.84 14.85
CA TRP A 107 -11.75 2.40 15.15
C TRP A 107 -10.30 1.87 15.09
N ILE A 108 -9.50 2.30 14.10
CA ILE A 108 -8.11 1.86 13.95
C ILE A 108 -7.25 2.30 15.15
N ILE A 109 -7.41 3.54 15.62
CA ILE A 109 -6.68 4.08 16.78
C ILE A 109 -7.03 3.27 18.05
N GLU A 110 -8.29 2.89 18.22
CA GLU A 110 -8.71 2.03 19.33
C GLU A 110 -7.99 0.66 19.28
N GLN A 111 -7.84 0.07 18.09
CA GLN A 111 -7.10 -1.19 17.94
C GLN A 111 -5.61 -1.00 18.22
N LEU A 112 -5.00 0.11 17.76
CA LEU A 112 -3.59 0.44 18.03
C LEU A 112 -3.32 0.63 19.52
N ALA A 113 -4.24 1.29 20.25
CA ALA A 113 -4.12 1.53 21.68
C ALA A 113 -4.11 0.22 22.48
N ASN A 114 -4.87 -0.77 22.04
CA ASN A 114 -5.06 -2.04 22.75
C ASN A 114 -4.09 -3.15 22.32
N GLN A 115 -3.25 -2.93 21.28
CA GLN A 115 -2.37 -3.97 20.75
C GLN A 115 -0.95 -3.88 21.29
N ASN A 116 -0.49 -4.97 21.89
CA ASN A 116 0.94 -5.20 22.11
C ASN A 116 1.55 -5.78 20.83
N PHE A 117 2.29 -4.96 20.08
CA PHE A 117 2.86 -5.39 18.79
C PHE A 117 3.94 -6.44 18.93
N TYR A 118 4.57 -6.57 20.12
CA TYR A 118 5.54 -7.63 20.38
C TYR A 118 4.93 -9.03 20.29
N ASP A 119 3.62 -9.17 20.48
CA ASP A 119 2.92 -10.44 20.33
C ASP A 119 3.03 -11.00 18.88
N PHE A 120 3.35 -10.16 17.90
CA PHE A 120 3.56 -10.59 16.50
C PHE A 120 4.95 -11.20 16.24
N VAL A 121 5.86 -11.09 17.21
CA VAL A 121 7.14 -11.79 17.24
C VAL A 121 6.86 -13.20 17.77
N ASP A 122 6.34 -14.08 16.91
CA ASP A 122 5.73 -15.37 17.27
C ASP A 122 6.61 -16.60 16.99
N GLY A 123 7.92 -16.39 16.78
CA GLY A 123 8.91 -17.46 16.70
C GLY A 123 9.16 -18.13 18.05
N ASP A 124 10.02 -19.13 18.06
CA ASP A 124 10.49 -19.76 19.28
C ASP A 124 11.29 -18.79 20.19
N ASP A 125 11.69 -19.26 21.38
CA ASP A 125 12.37 -18.39 22.34
C ASP A 125 13.73 -17.91 21.82
N ASP A 126 14.45 -18.72 21.05
CA ASP A 126 15.73 -18.37 20.43
C ASP A 126 15.57 -17.31 19.35
N ALA A 127 14.49 -17.40 18.52
CA ALA A 127 14.14 -16.39 17.53
C ALA A 127 13.73 -15.05 18.18
N LYS A 128 13.01 -15.11 19.32
CA LYS A 128 12.63 -13.93 20.09
C LYS A 128 13.83 -13.23 20.73
N ASP A 129 14.73 -14.00 21.34
CA ASP A 129 15.96 -13.49 21.97
C ASP A 129 16.88 -12.87 20.91
N PHE A 130 17.03 -13.55 19.75
CA PHE A 130 17.75 -13.01 18.62
C PHE A 130 17.14 -11.70 18.10
N THR A 131 15.81 -11.65 17.96
CA THR A 131 15.11 -10.43 17.56
C THR A 131 15.28 -9.31 18.57
N ALA A 132 15.20 -9.60 19.87
CA ALA A 132 15.40 -8.61 20.93
C ALA A 132 16.84 -8.06 20.93
N ASP A 133 17.85 -8.89 20.69
CA ASP A 133 19.25 -8.47 20.57
C ASP A 133 19.50 -7.62 19.32
N LEU A 134 18.81 -7.94 18.22
CA LEU A 134 18.86 -7.21 16.97
C LEU A 134 18.26 -5.81 17.07
N LEU A 135 17.18 -5.67 17.87
CA LEU A 135 16.45 -4.43 18.07
C LEU A 135 17.07 -3.49 19.10
N ARG A 136 18.12 -3.92 19.82
CA ARG A 136 18.84 -3.04 20.76
C ARG A 136 19.41 -1.81 20.04
N PRO A 137 19.22 -0.59 20.58
CA PRO A 137 19.61 0.64 19.90
C PRO A 137 21.13 0.74 19.79
N THR A 138 21.69 0.32 18.67
CA THR A 138 23.11 0.57 18.33
C THR A 138 23.25 1.52 17.15
N ASP A 139 22.19 1.68 16.33
CA ASP A 139 22.12 2.74 15.32
C ASP A 139 20.70 2.80 14.72
N THR A 140 20.07 3.98 14.74
CA THR A 140 18.65 4.21 14.35
C THR A 140 18.36 4.09 12.85
N ARG A 141 19.34 3.69 12.03
CA ARG A 141 19.24 3.66 10.55
C ARG A 141 19.46 2.26 9.94
N GLN A 142 19.39 1.20 10.74
CA GLN A 142 19.66 -0.15 10.22
C GLN A 142 18.36 -0.82 9.75
N GLY A 143 18.20 -0.90 8.41
CA GLY A 143 17.19 -1.72 7.75
C GLY A 143 17.53 -3.22 7.82
N LEU A 144 17.10 -4.00 6.82
CA LEU A 144 17.37 -5.45 6.73
C LEU A 144 18.86 -5.83 6.93
N GLY A 145 19.79 -4.90 6.64
CA GLY A 145 21.21 -5.05 6.93
C GLY A 145 21.53 -5.17 8.42
N GLY A 146 20.74 -4.58 9.31
CA GLY A 146 20.84 -4.77 10.76
C GLY A 146 20.45 -6.17 11.18
N LEU A 147 19.40 -6.74 10.57
CA LEU A 147 18.96 -8.11 10.77
C LEU A 147 20.11 -9.11 10.47
N LEU A 148 20.78 -8.92 9.33
CA LEU A 148 21.89 -9.79 8.92
C LEU A 148 23.17 -9.55 9.72
N HIS A 149 23.35 -8.37 10.35
CA HIS A 149 24.53 -8.06 11.17
C HIS A 149 24.48 -8.75 12.55
N GLY A 150 23.30 -8.93 13.12
CA GLY A 150 23.11 -9.71 14.33
C GLY A 150 23.61 -11.17 14.18
N LEU A 151 23.46 -11.76 12.99
CA LEU A 151 23.94 -13.12 12.68
C LEU A 151 25.46 -13.27 12.67
N SER A 152 26.23 -12.20 12.54
CA SER A 152 27.69 -12.25 12.35
C SER A 152 28.55 -11.86 13.58
N GLY A 153 27.94 -11.39 14.68
CA GLY A 153 28.65 -10.53 15.63
C GLY A 153 29.04 -11.07 16.98
N LYS A 154 28.63 -12.28 17.47
CA LYS A 154 28.99 -12.76 18.83
C LYS A 154 29.19 -14.26 18.96
N ALA A 155 30.34 -14.64 19.49
CA ALA A 155 30.73 -16.03 19.77
C ALA A 155 29.88 -16.77 20.83
N LYS A 156 28.97 -16.08 21.54
CA LYS A 156 28.00 -16.67 22.45
C LYS A 156 26.76 -17.20 21.73
N LEU A 157 26.54 -16.73 20.51
CA LEU A 157 25.51 -17.16 19.55
C LEU A 157 25.84 -18.49 18.85
N VAL A 158 26.94 -19.17 19.15
CA VAL A 158 27.34 -20.34 18.36
C VAL A 158 26.50 -21.57 18.64
N ALA A 159 25.94 -21.73 19.85
CA ALA A 159 25.04 -22.83 20.17
C ALA A 159 23.57 -22.47 19.82
N ASP A 160 23.12 -21.26 20.17
CA ASP A 160 21.78 -20.75 19.87
C ASP A 160 21.68 -20.33 18.39
N GLY A 161 22.80 -19.88 17.80
CA GLY A 161 22.90 -19.51 16.41
C GLY A 161 22.79 -20.65 15.40
N LEU A 162 23.10 -21.89 15.78
CA LEU A 162 22.91 -23.06 14.90
C LEU A 162 21.41 -23.35 14.71
N GLN A 163 20.59 -23.21 15.75
CA GLN A 163 19.16 -23.44 15.67
C GLN A 163 18.45 -22.32 14.91
N VAL A 164 18.86 -21.07 15.10
CA VAL A 164 18.40 -19.92 14.29
C VAL A 164 18.76 -20.10 12.81
N ILE A 165 19.95 -20.62 12.50
CA ILE A 165 20.38 -20.92 11.13
C ILE A 165 19.56 -22.09 10.56
N ASP A 166 19.25 -23.12 11.35
CA ASP A 166 18.45 -24.24 10.92
C ASP A 166 16.99 -23.81 10.67
N ASN A 167 16.38 -22.99 11.53
CA ASN A 167 15.06 -22.40 11.31
C ASN A 167 15.04 -21.53 10.04
N LEU A 168 16.06 -20.68 9.84
CA LEU A 168 16.17 -19.89 8.59
C LEU A 168 16.36 -20.76 7.34
N ARG A 169 17.00 -21.92 7.49
CA ARG A 169 17.22 -22.86 6.38
C ARG A 169 15.95 -23.64 6.04
N ASP A 170 15.21 -24.08 7.04
CA ASP A 170 14.07 -24.97 6.88
C ASP A 170 12.78 -24.14 6.65
N ASP A 171 12.53 -23.12 7.48
CA ASP A 171 11.32 -22.31 7.49
C ASP A 171 11.45 -20.98 6.73
N LYS A 172 12.68 -20.58 6.36
CA LYS A 172 13.00 -19.35 5.61
C LYS A 172 12.62 -18.04 6.35
N GLY A 173 12.31 -18.12 7.65
CA GLY A 173 11.93 -16.99 8.50
C GLY A 173 12.07 -17.32 9.97
N LEU A 174 12.12 -16.29 10.83
CA LEU A 174 12.24 -16.42 12.27
C LEU A 174 10.89 -16.50 12.97
N HIS A 175 9.85 -15.96 12.35
CA HIS A 175 8.51 -15.84 12.93
C HIS A 175 7.47 -16.33 11.96
N HIS A 176 6.52 -17.14 12.44
CA HIS A 176 5.47 -17.72 11.59
C HIS A 176 4.50 -16.67 11.04
N GLY A 177 4.27 -15.55 11.78
CA GLY A 177 3.32 -14.50 11.43
C GLY A 177 1.84 -14.92 11.58
N ASP A 178 1.59 -16.03 12.25
CA ASP A 178 0.25 -16.55 12.50
C ASP A 178 -0.50 -15.74 13.54
N VAL A 179 0.18 -15.25 14.58
CA VAL A 179 -0.43 -14.38 15.59
C VAL A 179 -0.92 -13.08 14.97
N PHE A 180 -0.12 -12.48 14.09
CA PHE A 180 -0.53 -11.32 13.31
C PHE A 180 -1.74 -11.62 12.43
N ARG A 181 -1.70 -12.71 11.65
CA ARG A 181 -2.79 -13.16 10.78
C ARG A 181 -4.09 -13.34 11.56
N GLN A 182 -4.05 -14.04 12.69
CA GLN A 182 -5.20 -14.28 13.56
C GLN A 182 -5.74 -12.98 14.19
N TRP A 183 -4.86 -12.06 14.58
CA TRP A 183 -5.26 -10.74 15.07
C TRP A 183 -6.04 -10.00 14.00
N LEU A 184 -5.52 -9.92 12.78
CA LEU A 184 -6.18 -9.24 11.67
C LEU A 184 -7.51 -9.91 11.31
N GLN A 185 -7.56 -11.26 11.29
CA GLN A 185 -8.81 -12.02 11.09
C GLN A 185 -9.87 -11.66 12.14
N ARG A 186 -9.49 -11.60 13.43
CA ARG A 186 -10.42 -11.22 14.51
C ARG A 186 -11.00 -9.81 14.28
N LEU A 187 -10.15 -8.84 13.95
CA LEU A 187 -10.60 -7.47 13.69
C LEU A 187 -11.59 -7.38 12.52
N LEU A 188 -11.25 -8.03 11.41
CA LEU A 188 -12.11 -8.04 10.23
C LEU A 188 -13.43 -8.77 10.48
N ASN A 189 -13.40 -9.89 11.21
CA ASN A 189 -14.58 -10.65 11.60
C ASN A 189 -15.52 -9.83 12.49
N GLN A 190 -15.01 -8.98 13.41
CA GLN A 190 -15.81 -8.05 14.20
C GLN A 190 -16.58 -7.05 13.33
N LYS A 191 -16.04 -6.71 12.16
CA LYS A 191 -16.68 -5.87 11.14
C LYS A 191 -17.53 -6.66 10.13
N GLY A 192 -17.67 -7.98 10.34
CA GLY A 192 -18.42 -8.85 9.43
C GLY A 192 -17.70 -9.18 8.12
N ILE A 193 -16.41 -8.82 7.99
CA ILE A 193 -15.60 -9.01 6.79
C ILE A 193 -14.76 -10.27 6.95
N ASN A 194 -15.26 -11.40 6.48
CA ASN A 194 -14.60 -12.70 6.53
C ASN A 194 -14.28 -13.29 5.14
N SER A 195 -14.47 -12.54 4.08
CA SER A 195 -14.14 -12.95 2.72
C SER A 195 -13.86 -11.77 1.82
N ILE A 196 -13.08 -11.97 0.76
CA ILE A 196 -12.83 -10.97 -0.29
C ILE A 196 -14.15 -10.47 -0.86
N ASN A 197 -15.13 -11.35 -1.09
CA ASN A 197 -16.42 -10.97 -1.64
C ASN A 197 -17.15 -9.93 -0.76
N LYS A 198 -17.16 -10.13 0.57
CA LYS A 198 -17.77 -9.18 1.51
C LYS A 198 -17.02 -7.84 1.56
N LEU A 199 -15.69 -7.88 1.52
CA LEU A 199 -14.86 -6.69 1.47
C LEU A 199 -15.14 -5.85 0.22
N VAL A 200 -15.16 -6.49 -0.94
CA VAL A 200 -15.46 -5.85 -2.23
C VAL A 200 -16.89 -5.30 -2.24
N ALA A 201 -17.86 -6.06 -1.71
CA ALA A 201 -19.25 -5.61 -1.61
C ALA A 201 -19.39 -4.35 -0.73
N LEU A 202 -18.72 -4.30 0.43
CA LEU A 202 -18.67 -3.10 1.28
C LEU A 202 -18.06 -1.91 0.55
N ARG A 203 -16.91 -2.11 -0.10
CA ARG A 203 -16.20 -1.02 -0.77
C ARG A 203 -16.87 -0.49 -2.03
N ARG A 204 -17.75 -1.27 -2.67
CA ARG A 204 -18.57 -0.81 -3.80
C ARG A 204 -19.78 0.02 -3.40
N GLN A 205 -20.16 0.03 -2.12
CA GLN A 205 -21.27 0.86 -1.65
C GLN A 205 -20.94 2.36 -1.85
N VAL A 206 -21.93 3.11 -2.28
CA VAL A 206 -21.87 4.57 -2.36
C VAL A 206 -22.67 5.18 -1.22
N PRO A 207 -22.40 6.42 -0.79
CA PRO A 207 -23.27 7.14 0.11
C PRO A 207 -24.73 7.17 -0.39
N ALA A 208 -25.69 7.24 0.52
CA ALA A 208 -27.13 7.16 0.17
C ALA A 208 -27.54 8.23 -0.88
N GLN A 209 -26.96 9.42 -0.82
CA GLN A 209 -27.17 10.50 -1.78
C GLN A 209 -26.25 10.42 -3.02
N GLY A 210 -25.44 9.38 -3.12
CA GLY A 210 -24.49 9.16 -4.21
C GLY A 210 -23.18 9.96 -4.07
N LEU A 211 -22.34 9.79 -5.08
CA LEU A 211 -21.14 10.59 -5.30
C LEU A 211 -21.35 11.45 -6.53
N VAL A 212 -20.89 12.68 -6.48
CA VAL A 212 -21.01 13.64 -7.57
C VAL A 212 -19.63 14.14 -7.96
N ARG A 213 -19.37 14.16 -9.26
CA ARG A 213 -18.24 14.87 -9.83
C ARG A 213 -18.69 16.30 -10.14
N ARG A 214 -18.01 17.28 -9.53
CA ARG A 214 -18.28 18.70 -9.76
C ARG A 214 -18.04 19.08 -11.23
N ALA A 215 -18.76 20.08 -11.70
CA ALA A 215 -18.50 20.69 -13.01
C ALA A 215 -17.08 21.27 -13.07
N ASP A 216 -16.42 21.07 -14.19
CA ASP A 216 -15.12 21.68 -14.51
C ASP A 216 -15.03 21.93 -16.02
N PRO A 217 -15.63 23.04 -16.54
CA PRO A 217 -15.65 23.33 -17.95
C PRO A 217 -14.25 23.42 -18.58
N THR A 218 -13.25 23.81 -17.80
CA THR A 218 -11.85 23.92 -18.24
C THR A 218 -11.31 22.59 -18.79
N TYR A 219 -11.78 21.46 -18.22
CA TYR A 219 -11.34 20.12 -18.60
C TYR A 219 -12.45 19.30 -19.26
N GLY A 220 -13.36 19.97 -20.01
CA GLY A 220 -14.41 19.31 -20.80
C GLY A 220 -15.54 18.71 -19.95
N ARG A 221 -15.76 19.21 -18.74
CA ARG A 221 -16.79 18.75 -17.80
C ARG A 221 -17.72 19.92 -17.44
N PRO A 222 -18.60 20.37 -18.36
CA PRO A 222 -19.39 21.59 -18.16
C PRO A 222 -20.44 21.47 -17.05
N GLU A 223 -20.85 20.23 -16.70
CA GLU A 223 -21.90 19.96 -15.72
C GLU A 223 -21.43 19.01 -14.63
N ALA A 224 -22.04 19.10 -13.46
CA ALA A 224 -21.89 18.12 -12.39
C ALA A 224 -22.61 16.82 -12.77
N THR A 225 -21.96 15.67 -12.52
CA THR A 225 -22.51 14.36 -12.91
C THR A 225 -22.34 13.35 -11.78
N PRO A 226 -23.20 12.33 -11.67
CA PRO A 226 -22.95 11.19 -10.80
C PRO A 226 -21.57 10.59 -11.08
N TYR A 227 -20.87 10.16 -10.00
CA TYR A 227 -19.53 9.60 -10.10
C TYR A 227 -19.47 8.17 -9.58
N ILE A 228 -19.53 7.20 -10.49
CA ILE A 228 -19.46 5.77 -10.18
C ILE A 228 -18.48 5.14 -11.18
N PRO A 229 -17.16 5.28 -10.98
CA PRO A 229 -16.18 4.64 -11.83
C PRO A 229 -16.23 3.11 -11.68
N ALA A 230 -15.87 2.39 -12.74
CA ALA A 230 -15.92 0.92 -12.78
C ALA A 230 -15.08 0.25 -11.67
N ASP A 231 -14.00 0.92 -11.26
CA ASP A 231 -13.08 0.49 -10.21
C ASP A 231 -13.36 1.15 -8.85
N LEU A 232 -14.56 1.67 -8.65
CA LEU A 232 -14.96 2.25 -7.36
C LEU A 232 -14.76 1.26 -6.22
N GLY A 233 -14.06 1.72 -5.18
CA GLY A 233 -13.79 0.93 -4.00
C GLY A 233 -12.68 -0.11 -4.17
N ARG A 234 -11.91 -0.02 -5.24
CA ARG A 234 -10.73 -0.86 -5.45
C ARG A 234 -9.78 -0.78 -4.26
N ILE A 235 -9.32 -1.95 -3.83
CA ILE A 235 -8.26 -2.13 -2.86
C ILE A 235 -7.11 -2.77 -3.61
N ALA A 236 -5.89 -2.32 -3.34
CA ALA A 236 -4.70 -2.85 -4.00
C ALA A 236 -3.61 -3.12 -2.94
N ILE A 237 -3.42 -4.40 -2.61
CA ILE A 237 -2.43 -4.91 -1.67
C ILE A 237 -1.30 -5.52 -2.49
N VAL A 238 -0.10 -4.94 -2.39
CA VAL A 238 1.07 -5.38 -3.16
C VAL A 238 1.85 -6.41 -2.38
N THR A 239 2.18 -7.53 -3.02
CA THR A 239 3.10 -8.56 -2.52
C THR A 239 4.01 -9.05 -3.65
N ALA A 240 5.07 -9.77 -3.33
CA ALA A 240 5.98 -10.35 -4.30
C ALA A 240 5.86 -11.89 -4.29
N ASP A 241 5.48 -12.47 -5.41
CA ASP A 241 5.65 -13.91 -5.66
C ASP A 241 7.10 -14.15 -6.13
N VAL A 242 7.93 -14.68 -5.24
CA VAL A 242 9.34 -14.94 -5.54
C VAL A 242 9.55 -16.22 -6.36
N THR A 243 8.54 -17.08 -6.46
CA THR A 243 8.59 -18.32 -7.26
C THR A 243 8.51 -18.02 -8.75
N THR A 244 7.58 -17.12 -9.12
CA THR A 244 7.37 -16.70 -10.51
C THR A 244 7.98 -15.34 -10.82
N GLN A 245 8.62 -14.69 -9.84
CA GLN A 245 9.22 -13.35 -9.93
C GLN A 245 8.20 -12.26 -10.31
N THR A 246 6.96 -12.41 -9.82
CA THR A 246 5.82 -11.57 -10.22
C THR A 246 5.48 -10.54 -9.13
N LYS A 247 5.32 -9.26 -9.52
CA LYS A 247 4.63 -8.26 -8.69
C LYS A 247 3.15 -8.60 -8.65
N VAL A 248 2.62 -8.90 -7.47
CA VAL A 248 1.22 -9.31 -7.31
C VAL A 248 0.43 -8.20 -6.65
N VAL A 249 -0.76 -7.93 -7.20
CA VAL A 249 -1.71 -6.95 -6.67
C VAL A 249 -3.00 -7.67 -6.30
N PHE A 250 -3.24 -7.83 -5.00
CA PHE A 250 -4.46 -8.42 -4.49
C PHE A 250 -5.56 -7.37 -4.21
N PRO A 251 -6.86 -7.75 -4.32
CA PRO A 251 -7.40 -9.06 -4.70
C PRO A 251 -7.50 -9.31 -6.21
N GLU A 252 -7.07 -8.41 -7.07
CA GLU A 252 -7.25 -8.52 -8.53
C GLU A 252 -6.61 -9.79 -9.10
N MET A 253 -5.42 -10.15 -8.61
CA MET A 253 -4.70 -11.33 -9.05
C MET A 253 -5.02 -12.59 -8.22
N ALA A 254 -5.89 -12.51 -7.23
CA ALA A 254 -6.27 -13.65 -6.41
C ALA A 254 -6.80 -14.88 -7.22
N PRO A 255 -7.51 -14.70 -8.35
CA PRO A 255 -7.93 -15.83 -9.20
C PRO A 255 -6.80 -16.71 -9.70
N LEU A 256 -5.57 -16.20 -9.82
CA LEU A 256 -4.40 -16.99 -10.24
C LEU A 256 -3.89 -17.94 -9.16
N TYR A 257 -4.21 -17.66 -7.90
CA TYR A 257 -3.66 -18.34 -6.74
C TYR A 257 -4.67 -19.20 -6.01
N TRP A 258 -5.96 -18.88 -6.07
CA TRP A 258 -7.01 -19.61 -5.38
C TRP A 258 -8.22 -19.88 -6.28
N GLN A 259 -8.65 -21.14 -6.33
CA GLN A 259 -9.82 -21.55 -7.11
C GLN A 259 -11.09 -20.84 -6.62
N ASP A 260 -11.31 -20.80 -5.30
CA ASP A 260 -12.41 -20.07 -4.67
C ASP A 260 -11.90 -18.77 -4.00
N TRP A 261 -11.26 -17.93 -4.80
CA TRP A 261 -10.64 -16.69 -4.33
C TRP A 261 -11.60 -15.73 -3.62
N LYS A 262 -12.88 -15.76 -3.98
CA LYS A 262 -13.91 -14.91 -3.37
C LYS A 262 -14.18 -15.25 -1.91
N ALA A 263 -14.00 -16.51 -1.52
CA ALA A 263 -14.17 -16.99 -0.16
C ALA A 263 -12.94 -16.77 0.73
N ILE A 264 -11.77 -16.50 0.15
CA ILE A 264 -10.53 -16.27 0.90
C ILE A 264 -10.71 -15.09 1.89
N HIS A 265 -10.23 -15.30 3.10
CA HIS A 265 -10.25 -14.25 4.13
C HIS A 265 -9.25 -13.14 3.76
N PRO A 266 -9.64 -11.83 3.77
CA PRO A 266 -8.75 -10.75 3.31
C PRO A 266 -7.45 -10.61 4.11
N ALA A 267 -7.39 -11.11 5.34
CA ALA A 267 -6.17 -11.14 6.14
C ALA A 267 -5.04 -11.94 5.48
N GLU A 268 -5.37 -12.95 4.67
CA GLU A 268 -4.37 -13.76 3.94
C GLU A 268 -3.59 -12.89 2.92
N LEU A 269 -4.26 -11.95 2.29
CA LEU A 269 -3.66 -11.05 1.31
C LEU A 269 -2.62 -10.13 1.96
N VAL A 270 -2.93 -9.63 3.16
CA VAL A 270 -2.02 -8.78 3.93
C VAL A 270 -0.92 -9.63 4.58
N ARG A 271 -1.23 -10.87 5.05
CA ARG A 271 -0.19 -11.80 5.54
C ARG A 271 0.87 -12.05 4.47
N ALA A 272 0.47 -12.22 3.20
CA ALA A 272 1.40 -12.32 2.09
C ALA A 272 2.23 -11.04 1.92
N SER A 273 1.57 -9.86 1.95
CA SER A 273 2.19 -8.55 1.73
C SER A 273 3.19 -8.13 2.83
N MET A 274 3.04 -8.64 4.05
CA MET A 274 3.87 -8.28 5.20
C MET A 274 4.95 -9.32 5.54
N SER A 275 5.12 -10.35 4.71
CA SER A 275 6.12 -11.41 4.91
C SER A 275 7.54 -10.90 4.65
N VAL A 276 8.04 -10.04 5.56
CA VAL A 276 9.40 -9.49 5.47
C VAL A 276 10.41 -10.63 5.49
N PRO A 277 11.24 -10.79 4.42
CA PRO A 277 12.18 -11.90 4.34
C PRO A 277 13.11 -11.99 5.54
N LEU A 278 13.40 -13.21 5.95
CA LEU A 278 14.18 -13.57 7.12
C LEU A 278 13.52 -13.25 8.48
N PHE A 279 12.64 -12.25 8.55
CA PHE A 279 11.90 -11.93 9.76
C PHE A 279 10.64 -12.80 9.88
N PHE A 280 9.78 -12.76 8.86
CA PHE A 280 8.62 -13.64 8.79
C PHE A 280 8.84 -14.76 7.76
N GLU A 281 8.26 -15.92 8.04
CA GLU A 281 8.17 -16.99 7.04
C GLU A 281 7.43 -16.50 5.80
N PRO A 282 7.88 -16.90 4.59
CA PRO A 282 7.15 -16.65 3.36
C PRO A 282 5.73 -17.23 3.44
N TYR A 283 4.75 -16.49 2.96
CA TYR A 283 3.38 -17.02 2.88
C TYR A 283 3.26 -17.95 1.67
N MET A 284 2.99 -19.23 1.93
CA MET A 284 2.91 -20.26 0.88
C MET A 284 1.45 -20.48 0.43
N VAL A 285 1.25 -20.56 -0.89
CA VAL A 285 0.01 -21.00 -1.51
C VAL A 285 0.29 -22.19 -2.41
N SER A 286 -0.49 -23.25 -2.24
CA SER A 286 -0.37 -24.53 -2.98
C SER A 286 -1.60 -24.79 -3.83
N PHE A 287 -1.48 -25.70 -4.79
CA PHE A 287 -2.58 -26.14 -5.66
C PHE A 287 -3.15 -25.02 -6.53
N LEU A 288 -2.27 -24.32 -7.24
CA LEU A 288 -2.66 -23.20 -8.10
C LEU A 288 -3.68 -23.62 -9.17
N PRO A 289 -4.68 -22.75 -9.47
CA PRO A 289 -5.66 -23.00 -10.50
C PRO A 289 -5.02 -23.23 -11.88
N GLY A 290 -5.61 -24.11 -12.67
CA GLY A 290 -5.17 -24.37 -14.05
C GLY A 290 -3.94 -25.27 -14.20
N ARG A 291 -3.20 -25.59 -13.11
CA ARG A 291 -1.99 -26.43 -13.18
C ARG A 291 -2.21 -27.80 -13.84
N ASN A 292 -3.29 -28.48 -13.46
CA ASN A 292 -3.60 -29.81 -13.96
C ASN A 292 -4.59 -29.80 -15.14
N SER A 293 -4.78 -28.68 -15.80
CA SER A 293 -5.66 -28.54 -16.94
C SER A 293 -5.04 -29.25 -18.16
N SER A 294 -5.78 -30.18 -18.75
CA SER A 294 -5.45 -30.77 -20.05
C SER A 294 -5.98 -29.95 -21.23
N ASP A 295 -6.62 -28.83 -20.98
CA ASP A 295 -7.15 -27.92 -22.00
C ASP A 295 -6.02 -27.21 -22.71
N ALA A 296 -5.94 -27.31 -24.02
CA ALA A 296 -4.98 -26.62 -24.86
C ALA A 296 -5.17 -25.08 -24.79
N HIS A 297 -6.34 -24.61 -24.37
CA HIS A 297 -6.68 -23.20 -24.19
C HIS A 297 -6.83 -22.83 -22.70
N ASN A 298 -5.94 -23.32 -21.86
CA ASN A 298 -5.97 -23.05 -20.43
C ASN A 298 -5.90 -21.53 -20.16
N PRO A 299 -6.98 -20.88 -19.66
CA PRO A 299 -7.02 -19.43 -19.47
C PRO A 299 -6.03 -18.96 -18.38
N TYR A 300 -5.69 -19.84 -17.42
CA TYR A 300 -4.70 -19.51 -16.38
C TYR A 300 -3.29 -19.45 -16.98
N ALA A 301 -2.93 -20.38 -17.87
CA ALA A 301 -1.65 -20.34 -18.56
C ALA A 301 -1.51 -19.06 -19.41
N ALA A 302 -2.56 -18.70 -20.15
CA ALA A 302 -2.58 -17.47 -20.93
C ALA A 302 -2.45 -16.21 -20.04
N ALA A 303 -3.07 -16.22 -18.84
CA ALA A 303 -2.96 -15.12 -17.91
C ALA A 303 -1.56 -15.02 -17.27
N TRP A 304 -0.90 -16.14 -16.99
CA TRP A 304 0.49 -16.15 -16.53
C TRP A 304 1.45 -15.65 -17.61
N ASP A 305 1.25 -16.09 -18.86
CA ASP A 305 2.03 -15.61 -20.01
C ASP A 305 1.89 -14.09 -20.19
N ALA A 306 0.68 -13.56 -20.06
CA ALA A 306 0.43 -12.12 -20.10
C ALA A 306 1.11 -11.32 -18.98
N LEU A 307 1.49 -11.98 -17.87
CA LEU A 307 2.32 -11.42 -16.79
C LEU A 307 3.82 -11.55 -17.08
N GLY A 308 4.20 -12.20 -18.18
CA GLY A 308 5.57 -12.48 -18.54
C GLY A 308 6.13 -13.78 -17.97
N TYR A 309 5.30 -14.58 -17.31
CA TYR A 309 5.69 -15.93 -16.84
C TYR A 309 5.24 -17.00 -17.81
N THR A 310 6.20 -17.53 -18.59
CA THR A 310 5.94 -18.51 -19.67
C THR A 310 6.24 -19.97 -19.24
N GLY A 311 6.55 -20.20 -17.97
CA GLY A 311 6.82 -21.53 -17.42
C GLY A 311 5.53 -22.33 -17.12
N GLU A 312 5.70 -23.57 -16.71
CA GLU A 312 4.58 -24.37 -16.18
C GLU A 312 4.03 -23.73 -14.89
N ILE A 313 2.71 -23.75 -14.72
CA ILE A 313 2.07 -23.26 -13.48
C ILE A 313 2.63 -24.08 -12.30
N PRO A 314 3.28 -23.46 -11.30
CA PRO A 314 3.94 -24.17 -10.22
C PRO A 314 2.94 -24.86 -9.28
N GLU A 315 3.42 -25.85 -8.53
CA GLU A 315 2.59 -26.55 -7.53
C GLU A 315 2.29 -25.66 -6.32
N CYS A 316 3.30 -24.90 -5.92
CA CYS A 316 3.18 -23.91 -4.86
C CYS A 316 3.99 -22.67 -5.20
N VAL A 317 3.60 -21.57 -4.62
CA VAL A 317 4.31 -20.29 -4.69
C VAL A 317 4.58 -19.77 -3.29
N TYR A 318 5.64 -18.97 -3.17
CA TYR A 318 6.03 -18.29 -1.95
C TYR A 318 5.92 -16.79 -2.13
N PHE A 319 5.10 -16.18 -1.27
CA PHE A 319 4.98 -14.74 -1.19
C PHE A 319 5.89 -14.17 -0.11
N VAL A 320 6.50 -13.06 -0.43
CA VAL A 320 7.25 -12.24 0.51
C VAL A 320 6.75 -10.79 0.47
N ASP A 321 7.23 -9.96 1.40
CA ASP A 321 6.85 -8.56 1.50
C ASP A 321 6.93 -7.85 0.13
N GLY A 322 5.85 -7.19 -0.22
CA GLY A 322 5.74 -6.48 -1.50
C GLY A 322 6.76 -5.37 -1.67
N GLY A 323 7.39 -4.92 -0.58
CA GLY A 323 8.46 -3.94 -0.62
C GLY A 323 9.65 -4.33 -1.47
N ILE A 324 9.88 -5.64 -1.73
CA ILE A 324 10.93 -6.10 -2.63
C ILE A 324 10.71 -5.62 -4.06
N VAL A 325 9.48 -5.59 -4.53
CA VAL A 325 9.13 -5.25 -5.92
C VAL A 325 8.57 -3.85 -6.06
N SER A 326 7.85 -3.33 -5.05
CA SER A 326 7.30 -1.98 -5.03
C SER A 326 6.89 -1.63 -3.60
N ASN A 327 7.71 -0.82 -2.92
CA ASN A 327 7.44 -0.44 -1.53
C ASN A 327 6.42 0.70 -1.41
N PHE A 328 6.39 1.57 -2.41
CA PHE A 328 5.48 2.69 -2.52
C PHE A 328 4.78 2.66 -3.88
N PRO A 329 3.74 1.83 -4.04
CA PRO A 329 3.12 1.56 -5.34
C PRO A 329 2.18 2.70 -5.78
N ILE A 330 2.69 3.90 -5.92
CA ILE A 330 1.93 5.11 -6.26
C ILE A 330 1.31 5.06 -7.65
N ASP A 331 1.79 4.16 -8.50
CA ASP A 331 1.30 3.89 -9.85
C ASP A 331 -0.04 3.13 -9.90
N LEU A 332 -0.48 2.53 -8.79
CA LEU A 332 -1.67 1.65 -8.74
C LEU A 332 -2.94 2.26 -9.31
N PHE A 333 -3.11 3.56 -9.19
CA PHE A 333 -4.31 4.28 -9.64
C PHE A 333 -3.98 5.33 -10.71
N HIS A 334 -2.80 5.19 -11.32
CA HIS A 334 -2.35 6.11 -12.36
C HIS A 334 -3.11 5.91 -13.67
N ASP A 335 -3.57 7.01 -14.26
CA ASP A 335 -4.09 7.07 -15.62
C ASP A 335 -3.47 8.28 -16.30
N ASN A 336 -2.64 8.06 -17.32
CA ASN A 336 -1.93 9.11 -18.04
C ASN A 336 -2.76 9.72 -19.20
N THR A 337 -3.96 9.22 -19.45
CA THR A 337 -4.78 9.59 -20.61
C THR A 337 -5.75 10.72 -20.36
N GLN A 338 -5.98 11.07 -19.08
CA GLN A 338 -6.97 12.08 -18.68
C GLN A 338 -6.53 12.92 -17.48
N VAL A 339 -7.15 14.09 -17.32
CA VAL A 339 -7.09 14.88 -16.11
C VAL A 339 -8.01 14.23 -15.08
N PRO A 340 -7.49 13.76 -13.93
CA PRO A 340 -8.31 13.05 -12.95
C PRO A 340 -9.37 13.95 -12.32
N SER A 341 -10.47 13.35 -11.87
CA SER A 341 -11.50 14.04 -11.07
C SER A 341 -11.17 13.99 -9.56
N ALA A 342 -10.37 13.02 -9.14
CA ALA A 342 -9.85 12.87 -7.79
C ALA A 342 -8.33 12.63 -7.87
N PRO A 343 -7.53 13.25 -6.99
CA PRO A 343 -6.09 12.96 -6.94
C PRO A 343 -5.83 11.62 -6.26
N THR A 344 -4.65 11.05 -6.55
CA THR A 344 -4.09 9.93 -5.78
C THR A 344 -3.08 10.49 -4.78
N PHE A 345 -3.44 10.58 -3.52
CA PHE A 345 -2.49 10.97 -2.48
C PHE A 345 -1.56 9.82 -2.13
N GLY A 346 -0.29 10.13 -1.96
CA GLY A 346 0.75 9.19 -1.57
C GLY A 346 1.43 9.57 -0.27
N ILE A 347 1.57 8.61 0.64
CA ILE A 347 2.25 8.81 1.92
C ILE A 347 3.50 7.94 1.96
N LYS A 348 4.68 8.57 2.04
CA LYS A 348 5.97 7.91 2.21
C LYS A 348 6.47 8.01 3.65
N LEU A 349 7.17 6.98 4.09
CA LEU A 349 7.79 6.85 5.42
C LEU A 349 9.31 7.10 5.32
N GLY A 350 9.69 8.36 5.23
CA GLY A 350 11.06 8.80 5.07
C GLY A 350 11.44 9.14 3.63
N THR A 351 12.66 9.64 3.46
CA THR A 351 13.21 10.06 2.17
C THR A 351 14.13 8.96 1.62
N ASP A 352 13.82 8.49 0.42
CA ASP A 352 14.70 7.54 -0.27
C ASP A 352 16.05 8.17 -0.60
N ARG A 353 17.12 7.36 -0.51
CA ARG A 353 18.49 7.77 -0.92
C ARG A 353 18.99 9.03 -0.21
N ALA A 354 18.51 9.30 1.01
CA ALA A 354 18.95 10.45 1.81
C ALA A 354 20.41 10.35 2.26
N ALA A 355 20.95 9.11 2.39
CA ALA A 355 22.33 8.85 2.76
C ALA A 355 22.84 7.57 2.12
N ALA A 356 24.17 7.47 1.97
CA ALA A 356 24.81 6.23 1.52
C ALA A 356 24.60 5.12 2.55
N ARG A 357 24.32 3.90 2.07
CA ARG A 357 24.20 2.72 2.92
C ARG A 357 25.58 2.14 3.24
N PRO A 358 25.81 1.67 4.46
CA PRO A 358 27.03 0.97 4.80
C PRO A 358 27.10 -0.36 4.04
N THR A 359 28.27 -0.71 3.49
CA THR A 359 28.53 -1.93 2.72
C THR A 359 29.80 -2.67 3.17
N GLY A 360 30.32 -2.31 4.34
CA GLY A 360 31.61 -2.82 4.83
C GLY A 360 31.59 -4.27 5.33
N THR A 361 30.42 -4.84 5.62
CA THR A 361 30.24 -6.24 6.01
C THR A 361 29.27 -6.94 5.08
N LEU A 362 29.33 -8.28 5.01
CA LEU A 362 28.41 -9.06 4.16
C LEU A 362 26.94 -8.78 4.46
N PRO A 363 26.48 -8.74 5.74
CA PRO A 363 25.10 -8.37 6.05
C PRO A 363 24.72 -6.96 5.59
N GLN A 364 25.58 -5.96 5.81
CA GLN A 364 25.35 -4.60 5.34
C GLN A 364 25.24 -4.54 3.81
N TYR A 365 26.09 -5.30 3.11
CA TYR A 365 26.09 -5.38 1.66
C TYR A 365 24.79 -6.01 1.13
N LEU A 366 24.36 -7.14 1.70
CA LEU A 366 23.09 -7.79 1.34
C LEU A 366 21.88 -6.90 1.64
N GLY A 367 21.87 -6.21 2.79
CA GLY A 367 20.85 -5.24 3.12
C GLY A 367 20.80 -4.06 2.14
N ALA A 368 21.98 -3.57 1.70
CA ALA A 368 22.04 -2.51 0.70
C ALA A 368 21.51 -2.95 -0.68
N ILE A 369 21.75 -4.21 -1.08
CA ILE A 369 21.17 -4.78 -2.31
C ILE A 369 19.65 -4.82 -2.21
N PHE A 370 19.11 -5.29 -1.07
CA PHE A 370 17.68 -5.35 -0.84
C PHE A 370 17.03 -3.96 -0.88
N ASP A 371 17.61 -2.99 -0.18
CA ASP A 371 17.13 -1.60 -0.19
C ASP A 371 17.20 -0.99 -1.61
N ALA A 372 18.22 -1.32 -2.39
CA ALA A 372 18.34 -0.84 -3.76
C ALA A 372 17.22 -1.42 -4.66
N ALA A 373 16.91 -2.71 -4.55
CA ALA A 373 15.82 -3.35 -5.29
C ALA A 373 14.47 -2.72 -4.89
N ARG A 374 14.21 -2.55 -3.58
CA ARG A 374 12.98 -2.02 -3.01
C ARG A 374 12.63 -0.61 -3.50
N THR A 375 13.61 0.25 -3.70
CA THR A 375 13.38 1.68 -4.01
C THR A 375 13.43 1.99 -5.50
N GLN A 376 13.94 1.10 -6.35
CA GLN A 376 14.24 1.41 -7.75
C GLN A 376 12.98 1.69 -8.57
N TYR A 377 12.00 0.79 -8.50
CA TYR A 377 10.78 0.88 -9.32
C TYR A 377 9.98 2.16 -9.00
N ASP A 378 9.72 2.40 -7.73
CA ASP A 378 8.88 3.51 -7.26
C ASP A 378 9.57 4.86 -7.53
N PHE A 379 10.89 4.91 -7.35
CA PHE A 379 11.69 6.09 -7.66
C PHE A 379 11.66 6.42 -9.16
N ASP A 380 11.83 5.43 -10.02
CA ASP A 380 11.80 5.63 -11.47
C ASP A 380 10.41 6.07 -11.94
N PHE A 381 9.32 5.54 -11.37
CA PHE A 381 7.97 5.99 -11.68
C PHE A 381 7.79 7.48 -11.33
N ILE A 382 8.12 7.89 -10.10
CA ILE A 382 7.99 9.30 -9.67
C ILE A 382 8.89 10.22 -10.52
N ARG A 383 10.07 9.77 -10.89
CA ARG A 383 10.99 10.53 -11.74
C ARG A 383 10.42 10.77 -13.14
N ARG A 384 9.80 9.75 -13.74
CA ARG A 384 9.16 9.85 -15.07
C ARG A 384 7.85 10.64 -15.01
N ASN A 385 7.14 10.59 -13.89
CA ASN A 385 5.86 11.24 -13.65
C ASN A 385 6.02 12.36 -12.61
N SER A 386 6.71 13.44 -12.99
CA SER A 386 7.04 14.57 -12.10
C SER A 386 5.85 15.27 -11.46
N ASP A 387 4.64 15.16 -12.04
CA ASP A 387 3.37 15.61 -11.47
C ASP A 387 3.02 14.89 -10.16
N TYR A 388 3.42 13.63 -10.00
CA TYR A 388 3.19 12.88 -8.76
C TYR A 388 3.94 13.45 -7.54
N ARG A 389 4.98 14.25 -7.75
CA ARG A 389 5.66 14.96 -6.65
C ARG A 389 4.74 15.91 -5.89
N HIS A 390 3.69 16.41 -6.54
CA HIS A 390 2.68 17.26 -5.91
C HIS A 390 1.64 16.47 -5.11
N LEU A 391 1.55 15.17 -5.34
CA LEU A 391 0.60 14.25 -4.69
C LEU A 391 1.22 13.48 -3.52
N VAL A 392 2.53 13.44 -3.41
CA VAL A 392 3.27 12.61 -2.46
C VAL A 392 3.81 13.46 -1.31
N HIS A 393 3.56 13.02 -0.09
CA HIS A 393 4.18 13.57 1.10
C HIS A 393 5.13 12.56 1.75
N CYS A 394 6.36 12.99 2.05
CA CYS A 394 7.36 12.18 2.75
C CYS A 394 7.36 12.58 4.23
N LEU A 395 6.94 11.67 5.11
CA LEU A 395 6.98 11.89 6.55
C LEU A 395 8.41 11.79 7.07
N ASN A 396 8.82 12.72 7.89
CA ASN A 396 10.07 12.59 8.63
C ASN A 396 9.85 11.67 9.84
N VAL A 397 10.27 10.42 9.70
CA VAL A 397 10.21 9.38 10.72
C VAL A 397 11.60 9.08 11.31
N ASP A 398 12.56 9.99 11.15
CA ASP A 398 13.89 9.87 11.74
C ASP A 398 13.78 9.69 13.26
N GLY A 399 14.59 8.78 13.79
CA GLY A 399 14.58 8.44 15.23
C GLY A 399 13.62 7.31 15.60
N PHE A 400 12.81 6.79 14.67
CA PHE A 400 11.98 5.60 14.88
C PHE A 400 12.53 4.42 14.10
N ASN A 401 12.56 3.23 14.72
CA ASN A 401 12.98 2.00 14.05
C ASN A 401 11.74 1.25 13.53
N TRP A 402 11.70 0.92 12.26
CA TRP A 402 10.59 0.24 11.60
C TRP A 402 10.35 -1.21 12.08
N LEU A 403 11.37 -1.87 12.70
CA LEU A 403 11.27 -3.19 13.30
C LEU A 403 11.09 -3.15 14.82
N ASP A 404 10.95 -1.99 15.44
CA ASP A 404 10.79 -1.87 16.90
C ASP A 404 9.37 -2.27 17.34
N PHE A 405 9.13 -3.58 17.41
CA PHE A 405 7.87 -4.13 17.93
C PHE A 405 7.68 -3.92 19.44
N GLN A 406 8.74 -3.49 20.17
CA GLN A 406 8.71 -3.13 21.60
C GLN A 406 8.55 -1.61 21.83
N MET A 407 8.20 -0.88 20.78
CA MET A 407 8.00 0.57 20.85
C MET A 407 7.14 0.95 22.05
N SER A 408 7.64 1.88 22.87
CA SER A 408 6.92 2.38 24.04
C SER A 408 5.65 3.14 23.64
N ASP A 409 4.69 3.22 24.56
CA ASP A 409 3.44 3.94 24.32
C ASP A 409 3.68 5.41 23.94
N LYS A 410 4.68 6.04 24.57
CA LYS A 410 5.07 7.41 24.18
C LYS A 410 5.55 7.48 22.73
N GLN A 411 6.40 6.55 22.30
CA GLN A 411 6.88 6.53 20.90
C GLN A 411 5.75 6.27 19.90
N LYS A 412 4.77 5.41 20.24
CA LYS A 412 3.58 5.18 19.40
C LYS A 412 2.78 6.48 19.22
N VAL A 413 2.54 7.22 20.31
CA VAL A 413 1.83 8.50 20.29
C VAL A 413 2.62 9.57 19.54
N ASP A 414 3.92 9.68 19.76
CA ASP A 414 4.80 10.62 19.07
C ASP A 414 4.81 10.35 17.55
N LEU A 415 4.87 9.08 17.16
CA LEU A 415 4.88 8.66 15.75
C LEU A 415 3.54 8.94 15.06
N PHE A 416 2.42 8.69 15.75
CA PHE A 416 1.09 9.11 15.28
C PHE A 416 1.03 10.62 15.05
N ALA A 417 1.55 11.41 16.00
CA ALA A 417 1.58 12.86 15.90
C ALA A 417 2.46 13.36 14.76
N VAL A 418 3.53 12.64 14.38
CA VAL A 418 4.31 12.91 13.15
C VAL A 418 3.40 12.82 11.93
N GLY A 419 2.58 11.77 11.83
CA GLY A 419 1.63 11.59 10.74
C GLY A 419 0.64 12.75 10.64
N VAL A 420 0.01 13.11 11.76
CA VAL A 420 -0.96 14.24 11.80
C VAL A 420 -0.33 15.53 11.32
N ARG A 421 0.84 15.91 11.86
CA ARG A 421 1.54 17.15 11.45
C ARG A 421 1.91 17.13 9.98
N GLY A 422 2.35 15.96 9.46
CA GLY A 422 2.67 15.81 8.05
C GLY A 422 1.45 16.01 7.15
N ALA A 423 0.31 15.42 7.48
CA ALA A 423 -0.93 15.61 6.72
C ALA A 423 -1.38 17.07 6.72
N VAL A 424 -1.37 17.71 7.87
CA VAL A 424 -1.72 19.14 7.96
C VAL A 424 -0.77 19.98 7.09
N GLN A 425 0.53 19.77 7.18
CA GLN A 425 1.50 20.48 6.34
C GLN A 425 1.23 20.25 4.85
N PHE A 426 0.92 19.02 4.44
CA PHE A 426 0.59 18.70 3.06
C PHE A 426 -0.67 19.45 2.60
N LEU A 427 -1.77 19.37 3.37
CA LEU A 427 -3.06 19.97 3.00
C LEU A 427 -2.99 21.50 2.89
N LEU A 428 -2.23 22.17 3.77
CA LEU A 428 -2.05 23.63 3.72
C LEU A 428 -1.30 24.12 2.48
N ASN A 429 -0.54 23.24 1.80
CA ASN A 429 0.26 23.55 0.63
C ASN A 429 -0.27 22.91 -0.66
N PHE A 430 -1.29 22.05 -0.59
CA PHE A 430 -1.79 21.33 -1.76
C PHE A 430 -2.66 22.24 -2.65
N ASP A 431 -2.25 22.37 -3.90
CA ASP A 431 -2.99 23.14 -4.93
C ASP A 431 -3.60 22.18 -5.98
N TRP A 432 -4.89 21.87 -5.80
CA TRP A 432 -5.63 21.01 -6.70
C TRP A 432 -5.74 21.59 -8.13
N GLN A 433 -5.97 22.90 -8.24
CA GLN A 433 -6.12 23.54 -9.56
C GLN A 433 -4.78 23.61 -10.29
N GLY A 434 -3.71 23.91 -9.59
CA GLY A 434 -2.35 23.87 -10.13
C GLY A 434 -1.95 22.48 -10.59
N TYR A 435 -2.29 21.45 -9.81
CA TYR A 435 -2.05 20.07 -10.20
C TYR A 435 -2.81 19.69 -11.47
N LYS A 436 -4.12 20.04 -11.58
CA LYS A 436 -4.90 19.76 -12.81
C LYS A 436 -4.31 20.43 -14.05
N LYS A 437 -3.81 21.68 -13.94
CA LYS A 437 -3.13 22.37 -15.06
C LYS A 437 -1.88 21.61 -15.52
N LEU A 438 -1.05 21.18 -14.58
CA LEU A 438 0.15 20.40 -14.88
C LEU A 438 -0.21 19.07 -15.53
N ARG A 439 -1.27 18.42 -15.04
CA ARG A 439 -1.76 17.14 -15.55
C ARG A 439 -2.32 17.27 -16.95
N ALA A 440 -3.05 18.36 -17.25
CA ALA A 440 -3.59 18.62 -18.59
C ALA A 440 -2.47 18.75 -19.64
N ALA A 441 -1.40 19.48 -19.31
CA ALA A 441 -0.24 19.58 -20.19
C ALA A 441 0.39 18.22 -20.51
N LYS A 442 0.51 17.34 -19.50
CA LYS A 442 1.02 15.97 -19.72
C LYS A 442 0.10 15.10 -20.54
N VAL A 443 -1.23 15.15 -20.31
CA VAL A 443 -2.22 14.42 -21.12
C VAL A 443 -2.11 14.80 -22.59
N GLU A 444 -1.92 16.08 -22.87
CA GLU A 444 -1.75 16.56 -24.24
C GLU A 444 -0.46 16.00 -24.88
N MET A 445 0.64 16.00 -24.14
CA MET A 445 1.89 15.39 -24.63
C MET A 445 1.74 13.89 -24.92
N VAL A 446 1.03 13.14 -24.05
CA VAL A 446 0.76 11.70 -24.26
C VAL A 446 -0.10 11.49 -25.50
N LYS A 447 -1.15 12.28 -25.71
CA LYS A 447 -1.99 12.20 -26.90
C LYS A 447 -1.20 12.45 -28.18
N GLN A 448 -0.33 13.47 -28.19
CA GLN A 448 0.54 13.76 -29.33
C GLN A 448 1.51 12.59 -29.61
N ALA A 449 2.12 12.00 -28.58
CA ALA A 449 2.97 10.83 -28.73
C ALA A 449 2.20 9.63 -29.31
N GLN A 450 1.01 9.32 -28.78
CA GLN A 450 0.16 8.23 -29.28
C GLN A 450 -0.28 8.45 -30.73
N THR A 451 -0.54 9.69 -31.15
CA THR A 451 -0.87 10.00 -32.55
C THR A 451 0.32 9.71 -33.47
N LEU A 452 1.53 10.10 -33.05
CA LEU A 452 2.76 9.82 -33.81
C LEU A 452 3.05 8.31 -33.88
N ASP A 453 2.81 7.59 -32.80
CA ASP A 453 3.00 6.13 -32.76
C ASP A 453 1.94 5.39 -33.58
N ALA A 454 0.68 5.85 -33.57
CA ALA A 454 -0.37 5.31 -34.41
C ALA A 454 -0.10 5.54 -35.92
N GLU A 455 0.50 6.68 -36.26
CA GLU A 455 0.97 6.94 -37.65
C GLU A 455 2.11 6.01 -38.04
N LYS A 456 3.07 5.74 -37.11
CA LYS A 456 4.14 4.77 -37.34
C LYS A 456 3.62 3.33 -37.40
N ALA A 457 2.67 2.94 -36.54
CA ALA A 457 2.07 1.60 -36.53
C ALA A 457 1.25 1.31 -37.79
N ARG A 458 0.60 2.31 -38.41
CA ARG A 458 -0.03 2.15 -39.70
C ARG A 458 0.96 1.80 -40.82
N LEU A 459 2.24 2.05 -40.62
CA LEU A 459 3.32 1.67 -41.52
C LEU A 459 3.86 0.24 -41.27
N HIS A 460 3.50 -0.37 -40.12
CA HIS A 460 3.97 -1.72 -39.71
C HIS A 460 2.79 -2.50 -39.08
N GLU A 461 1.96 -3.15 -39.90
CA GLU A 461 0.77 -3.90 -39.48
C GLU A 461 1.14 -5.07 -38.53
N THR A 462 0.78 -4.98 -37.25
CA THR A 462 0.77 -6.11 -36.31
C THR A 462 -0.56 -6.16 -35.53
N PRO A 463 -1.27 -7.31 -35.48
CA PRO A 463 -2.57 -7.39 -34.82
C PRO A 463 -2.42 -7.43 -33.27
N VAL A 464 -3.29 -6.69 -32.57
CA VAL A 464 -3.41 -6.72 -31.10
C VAL A 464 -4.34 -7.87 -30.71
N VAL A 465 -3.89 -8.78 -29.83
CA VAL A 465 -4.69 -9.86 -29.26
C VAL A 465 -5.24 -9.43 -27.91
N ASP A 466 -6.55 -9.39 -27.77
CA ASP A 466 -7.23 -9.11 -26.49
C ASP A 466 -7.34 -10.42 -25.68
N LEU A 467 -6.71 -10.48 -24.50
CA LEU A 467 -6.66 -11.68 -23.64
C LEU A 467 -7.76 -11.63 -22.58
N GLU A 468 -8.58 -12.66 -22.51
CA GLU A 468 -9.54 -12.82 -21.41
C GLU A 468 -8.81 -13.17 -20.11
N TRP A 469 -9.01 -12.32 -19.07
CA TRP A 469 -8.40 -12.51 -17.77
C TRP A 469 -9.24 -13.43 -16.89
N PRO A 470 -8.63 -14.46 -16.23
CA PRO A 470 -9.35 -15.34 -15.31
C PRO A 470 -10.05 -14.54 -14.22
N GLY A 471 -11.33 -14.84 -13.97
CA GLY A 471 -12.14 -14.11 -12.99
C GLY A 471 -12.65 -12.73 -13.44
N GLY A 472 -12.40 -12.31 -14.69
CA GLY A 472 -12.95 -11.08 -15.29
C GLY A 472 -12.33 -9.77 -14.79
N MET A 473 -11.23 -9.83 -14.01
CA MET A 473 -10.55 -8.64 -13.47
C MET A 473 -9.10 -8.59 -13.93
N LYS A 474 -8.83 -7.84 -15.00
CA LYS A 474 -7.46 -7.56 -15.46
C LYS A 474 -6.79 -6.54 -14.55
N PRO A 475 -5.59 -6.81 -13.99
CA PRO A 475 -4.85 -5.84 -13.17
C PRO A 475 -4.62 -4.52 -13.89
N ALA A 476 -4.81 -3.40 -13.19
CA ALA A 476 -4.77 -2.09 -13.83
C ALA A 476 -3.39 -1.72 -14.40
N TYR A 477 -2.29 -2.22 -13.80
CA TYR A 477 -0.96 -1.98 -14.34
C TYR A 477 -0.72 -2.66 -15.70
N MET A 478 -1.43 -3.77 -15.99
CA MET A 478 -1.37 -4.42 -17.30
C MET A 478 -2.10 -3.63 -18.38
N LYS A 479 -3.16 -2.89 -18.02
CA LYS A 479 -3.83 -1.98 -18.96
C LYS A 479 -2.90 -0.85 -19.42
N ALA A 480 -1.96 -0.45 -18.57
CA ALA A 480 -0.94 0.55 -18.93
C ALA A 480 0.17 -0.03 -19.81
N GLN A 481 0.44 -1.35 -19.73
CA GLN A 481 1.43 -2.04 -20.56
C GLN A 481 0.90 -2.39 -21.96
N ASP A 482 -0.40 -2.60 -22.13
CA ASP A 482 -0.98 -2.86 -23.46
C ASP A 482 -0.69 -1.72 -24.47
N GLY A 483 -0.50 -0.48 -23.97
CA GLY A 483 -0.03 0.64 -24.79
C GLY A 483 1.47 0.66 -25.09
N VAL A 484 2.28 -0.09 -24.34
CA VAL A 484 3.76 -0.11 -24.44
C VAL A 484 4.24 -1.38 -25.16
N MET A 485 3.61 -2.53 -24.90
CA MET A 485 4.00 -3.83 -25.50
C MET A 485 3.58 -3.96 -26.97
N ALA A 486 2.66 -3.13 -27.46
CA ALA A 486 2.34 -3.06 -28.89
C ALA A 486 3.48 -2.48 -29.75
N HIS A 487 4.63 -2.09 -29.13
CA HIS A 487 5.73 -1.36 -29.77
C HIS A 487 7.12 -1.93 -29.49
N ILE A 488 7.24 -3.16 -28.93
CA ILE A 488 8.46 -3.96 -28.90
C ILE A 488 8.32 -5.14 -29.86
#